data_8b5145cccc157f85a8191cbca89efc75
#
_entry.id   8b5145cccc157f85a8191cbca89efc75
#
_cell.length_a   1.000
_cell.length_b   1.000
_cell.length_c   1.000
_cell.angle_alpha   90.00
_cell.angle_beta   90.00
_cell.angle_gamma   90.00
#
_symmetry.space_group_name_H-M   'P 1'
#
loop_
_entity.id
_entity.type
_entity.pdbx_description
1 polymer ?
#
loop_
_entity_poly.entity_id
_entity_poly.type
_entity_poly.pdbx_seq_one_letter_code
_entity_poly.pdbx_strand_id
1 'polypeptide(L)'
;MEQYLTFVLGGEVFAMGILAIKEIIEYANVTEVPMMPQYVRGVINLRGAVVPVIDLSVRFGKPSSPVTKRTCIVIIEVEARNERHVLGVVVDAVNAVLDIPGSEVEPPPAFGASIRTDFIRGMGKVNGKFVILLDVDHVLAADEMDVLVDAQESAATAAV
;
A
#
# COMPACT_ATOMS: atom_id res chain seq x y z
N MET A 1 5.80 8.95 -19.99
CA MET A 1 6.11 9.52 -18.65
C MET A 1 4.98 9.17 -17.70
N GLU A 2 5.29 8.52 -16.60
CA GLU A 2 4.29 8.16 -15.62
C GLU A 2 4.34 9.08 -14.40
N GLN A 3 3.17 9.30 -13.81
CA GLN A 3 3.07 10.03 -12.55
C GLN A 3 3.02 9.07 -11.39
N TYR A 4 3.69 9.42 -10.31
CA TYR A 4 3.79 8.63 -9.09
C TYR A 4 3.46 9.47 -7.88
N LEU A 5 2.73 8.87 -6.95
CA LEU A 5 2.55 9.46 -5.63
C LEU A 5 3.71 9.02 -4.75
N THR A 6 4.44 9.96 -4.18
CA THR A 6 5.50 9.66 -3.22
C THR A 6 4.97 9.74 -1.80
N PHE A 7 5.42 8.81 -0.97
CA PHE A 7 5.01 8.72 0.43
C PHE A 7 6.15 8.18 1.28
N VAL A 8 6.02 8.32 2.58
CA VAL A 8 7.06 7.93 3.55
C VAL A 8 6.61 6.71 4.35
N LEU A 9 7.50 5.75 4.48
CA LEU A 9 7.37 4.60 5.39
C LEU A 9 8.68 4.42 6.13
N GLY A 10 8.64 4.55 7.46
CA GLY A 10 9.83 4.33 8.28
C GLY A 10 11.03 5.20 7.90
N GLY A 11 10.78 6.42 7.48
CA GLY A 11 11.82 7.35 7.06
C GLY A 11 12.31 7.19 5.63
N GLU A 12 11.86 6.18 4.90
CA GLU A 12 12.22 5.95 3.51
C GLU A 12 11.12 6.43 2.57
N VAL A 13 11.50 6.93 1.40
CA VAL A 13 10.55 7.42 0.41
C VAL A 13 10.26 6.33 -0.62
N PHE A 14 8.98 6.05 -0.77
CA PHE A 14 8.45 5.10 -1.74
C PHE A 14 7.53 5.84 -2.69
N ALA A 15 7.18 5.20 -3.79
CA ALA A 15 6.23 5.75 -4.74
C ALA A 15 5.36 4.65 -5.34
N MET A 16 4.16 5.02 -5.74
CA MET A 16 3.28 4.13 -6.48
C MET A 16 2.65 4.87 -7.65
N GLY A 17 2.37 4.15 -8.74
CA GLY A 17 1.74 4.73 -9.92
C GLY A 17 0.38 5.34 -9.59
N ILE A 18 0.13 6.55 -10.05
CA ILE A 18 -1.08 7.30 -9.71
C ILE A 18 -2.35 6.62 -10.22
N LEU A 19 -2.26 5.83 -11.29
CA LEU A 19 -3.43 5.17 -11.88
C LEU A 19 -4.02 4.10 -10.95
N ALA A 20 -3.26 3.57 -10.01
CA ALA A 20 -3.75 2.61 -9.03
C ALA A 20 -4.48 3.27 -7.87
N ILE A 21 -4.35 4.58 -7.71
CA ILE A 21 -4.86 5.31 -6.54
C ILE A 21 -6.27 5.80 -6.83
N LYS A 22 -7.21 5.46 -5.94
CA LYS A 22 -8.58 5.96 -6.02
C LYS A 22 -8.75 7.24 -5.20
N GLU A 23 -8.21 7.27 -3.98
CA GLU A 23 -8.27 8.44 -3.12
C GLU A 23 -7.29 8.29 -1.95
N ILE A 24 -7.08 9.37 -1.24
CA ILE A 24 -6.24 9.43 -0.05
C ILE A 24 -7.10 9.99 1.07
N ILE A 25 -7.14 9.30 2.20
CA ILE A 25 -7.93 9.72 3.37
C ILE A 25 -7.05 9.76 4.62
N GLU A 26 -7.50 10.49 5.62
CA GLU A 26 -6.85 10.48 6.92
C GLU A 26 -7.04 9.14 7.61
N TYR A 27 -6.06 8.75 8.43
CA TYR A 27 -6.18 7.53 9.21
C TYR A 27 -7.21 7.73 10.32
N ALA A 28 -8.36 7.08 10.18
CA ALA A 28 -9.43 7.17 11.15
C ALA A 28 -10.41 6.01 10.98
N ASN A 29 -11.09 5.66 12.06
CA ASN A 29 -12.23 4.73 12.04
C ASN A 29 -11.89 3.33 11.50
N VAL A 30 -10.67 2.86 11.77
CA VAL A 30 -10.25 1.51 11.41
C VAL A 30 -10.77 0.55 12.48
N THR A 31 -11.56 -0.44 12.04
CA THR A 31 -12.09 -1.48 12.93
C THR A 31 -11.21 -2.72 12.82
N GLU A 32 -10.68 -3.17 13.95
CA GLU A 32 -9.85 -4.38 13.97
C GLU A 32 -10.70 -5.63 13.72
N VAL A 33 -10.14 -6.55 12.91
CA VAL A 33 -10.74 -7.85 12.66
C VAL A 33 -9.88 -8.90 13.37
N PRO A 34 -10.48 -9.74 14.25
CA PRO A 34 -9.70 -10.73 14.98
C PRO A 34 -9.06 -11.78 14.08
N MET A 35 -7.94 -12.31 14.54
CA MET A 35 -7.27 -13.48 13.93
C MET A 35 -6.77 -13.22 12.50
N MET A 36 -6.41 -11.97 12.21
CA MET A 36 -5.81 -11.60 10.93
C MET A 36 -4.29 -11.52 11.03
N PRO A 37 -3.57 -11.66 9.90
CA PRO A 37 -2.12 -11.41 9.89
C PRO A 37 -1.79 -10.02 10.42
N GLN A 38 -0.57 -9.87 10.94
CA GLN A 38 -0.14 -8.60 11.55
C GLN A 38 -0.18 -7.42 10.57
N TYR A 39 -0.01 -7.66 9.27
CA TYR A 39 -0.05 -6.58 8.28
C TYR A 39 -1.48 -6.06 8.03
N VAL A 40 -2.51 -6.74 8.50
CA VAL A 40 -3.90 -6.27 8.38
C VAL A 40 -4.23 -5.44 9.62
N ARG A 41 -4.39 -4.12 9.44
CA ARG A 41 -4.81 -3.21 10.51
C ARG A 41 -6.27 -3.39 10.88
N GLY A 42 -7.08 -3.77 9.91
CA GLY A 42 -8.51 -3.93 10.09
C GLY A 42 -9.25 -3.57 8.81
N VAL A 43 -10.45 -3.04 8.96
CA VAL A 43 -11.28 -2.61 7.85
C VAL A 43 -11.86 -1.23 8.12
N ILE A 44 -12.18 -0.51 7.04
CA ILE A 44 -12.91 0.76 7.13
C ILE A 44 -14.20 0.66 6.32
N ASN A 45 -15.16 1.49 6.70
CA ASN A 45 -16.36 1.71 5.88
C ASN A 45 -16.09 2.89 4.97
N LEU A 46 -16.06 2.64 3.67
CA LEU A 46 -15.85 3.68 2.67
C LEU A 46 -17.11 3.77 1.82
N ARG A 47 -17.97 4.72 2.17
CA ARG A 47 -19.25 4.95 1.47
C ARG A 47 -20.08 3.67 1.34
N GLY A 48 -20.19 2.92 2.43
CA GLY A 48 -20.97 1.69 2.48
C GLY A 48 -20.21 0.42 2.08
N ALA A 49 -19.00 0.55 1.55
CA ALA A 49 -18.17 -0.60 1.19
C ALA A 49 -17.17 -0.90 2.32
N VAL A 50 -16.98 -2.17 2.61
CA VAL A 50 -15.97 -2.61 3.57
C VAL A 50 -14.64 -2.76 2.85
N VAL A 51 -13.65 -1.99 3.26
CA VAL A 51 -12.32 -1.95 2.62
C VAL A 51 -11.27 -2.40 3.62
N PRO A 52 -10.50 -3.47 3.32
CA PRO A 52 -9.41 -3.90 4.21
C PRO A 52 -8.27 -2.89 4.18
N VAL A 53 -7.63 -2.70 5.34
CA VAL A 53 -6.54 -1.75 5.52
C VAL A 53 -5.27 -2.50 5.90
N ILE A 54 -4.24 -2.31 5.11
CA ILE A 54 -2.96 -2.98 5.24
C ILE A 54 -1.89 -2.02 5.74
N ASP A 55 -1.11 -2.48 6.71
CA ASP A 55 0.07 -1.76 7.18
C ASP A 55 1.25 -2.14 6.30
N LEU A 56 1.66 -1.25 5.42
CA LEU A 56 2.77 -1.51 4.50
C LEU A 56 4.09 -1.72 5.25
N SER A 57 4.33 -0.99 6.34
CA SER A 57 5.55 -1.16 7.12
C SER A 57 5.66 -2.60 7.62
N VAL A 58 4.60 -3.13 8.21
CA VAL A 58 4.57 -4.51 8.69
C VAL A 58 4.68 -5.49 7.53
N ARG A 59 3.99 -5.22 6.42
CA ARG A 59 4.05 -6.08 5.24
C ARG A 59 5.47 -6.20 4.68
N PHE A 60 6.27 -5.15 4.82
CA PHE A 60 7.66 -5.14 4.38
C PHE A 60 8.64 -5.60 5.47
N GLY A 61 8.13 -6.19 6.55
CA GLY A 61 8.96 -6.74 7.62
C GLY A 61 9.49 -5.72 8.62
N LYS A 62 8.93 -4.54 8.63
CA LYS A 62 9.30 -3.46 9.55
C LYS A 62 8.27 -3.34 10.68
N PRO A 63 8.63 -2.70 11.80
CA PRO A 63 7.65 -2.41 12.85
C PRO A 63 6.54 -1.51 12.34
N SER A 64 5.36 -1.64 12.95
CA SER A 64 4.25 -0.75 12.68
C SER A 64 4.60 0.66 13.11
N SER A 65 4.31 1.64 12.25
CA SER A 65 4.53 3.05 12.57
C SER A 65 3.43 3.58 13.49
N PRO A 66 3.76 4.48 14.42
CA PRO A 66 2.73 5.12 15.23
C PRO A 66 1.84 6.01 14.36
N VAL A 67 0.57 6.10 14.73
CA VAL A 67 -0.38 6.96 14.03
C VAL A 67 -0.15 8.40 14.48
N THR A 68 0.07 9.28 13.51
CA THR A 68 0.24 10.72 13.73
C THR A 68 -0.79 11.49 12.91
N LYS A 69 -0.76 12.81 12.99
CA LYS A 69 -1.63 13.67 12.16
C LYS A 69 -1.32 13.55 10.66
N ARG A 70 -0.13 13.05 10.30
CA ARG A 70 0.30 12.89 8.91
C ARG A 70 -0.02 11.52 8.36
N THR A 71 -0.38 10.55 9.20
CA THR A 71 -0.70 9.19 8.78
C THR A 71 -1.93 9.20 7.89
N CYS A 72 -1.81 8.58 6.72
CA CYS A 72 -2.89 8.50 5.74
C CYS A 72 -3.16 7.07 5.35
N ILE A 73 -4.35 6.85 4.82
CA ILE A 73 -4.70 5.61 4.13
C ILE A 73 -4.84 5.94 2.66
N VAL A 74 -4.01 5.32 1.82
CA VAL A 74 -4.11 5.46 0.37
C VAL A 74 -5.00 4.33 -0.13
N ILE A 75 -6.13 4.69 -0.71
CA ILE A 75 -7.07 3.71 -1.26
C ILE A 75 -6.62 3.37 -2.68
N ILE A 76 -6.29 2.12 -2.89
CA ILE A 76 -5.78 1.63 -4.17
C ILE A 76 -6.68 0.54 -4.74
N GLU A 77 -6.57 0.35 -6.04
CA GLU A 77 -7.21 -0.74 -6.74
C GLU A 77 -6.13 -1.64 -7.31
N VAL A 78 -6.18 -2.91 -6.93
CA VAL A 78 -5.20 -3.91 -7.38
C VAL A 78 -5.90 -4.99 -8.17
N GLU A 79 -5.17 -5.60 -9.11
CA GLU A 79 -5.68 -6.69 -9.90
C GLU A 79 -5.05 -8.00 -9.41
N ALA A 80 -5.91 -8.96 -9.05
CA ALA A 80 -5.49 -10.29 -8.63
C ALA A 80 -6.56 -11.30 -9.05
N ARG A 81 -6.13 -12.44 -9.60
CA ARG A 81 -7.02 -13.51 -10.07
C ARG A 81 -8.08 -13.02 -11.07
N ASN A 82 -7.69 -12.11 -11.96
CA ASN A 82 -8.56 -11.50 -12.97
C ASN A 82 -9.71 -10.68 -12.36
N GLU A 83 -9.61 -10.32 -11.10
CA GLU A 83 -10.57 -9.48 -10.41
C GLU A 83 -9.87 -8.24 -9.85
N ARG A 84 -10.63 -7.17 -9.74
CA ARG A 84 -10.15 -5.93 -9.11
C ARG A 84 -10.55 -5.90 -7.65
N HIS A 85 -9.61 -5.52 -6.80
CA HIS A 85 -9.83 -5.42 -5.36
C HIS A 85 -9.45 -4.02 -4.89
N VAL A 86 -10.25 -3.47 -4.00
CA VAL A 86 -9.98 -2.17 -3.39
C VAL A 86 -9.37 -2.41 -2.01
N LEU A 87 -8.21 -1.80 -1.77
CA LEU A 87 -7.47 -1.93 -0.52
C LEU A 87 -7.11 -0.54 -0.01
N GLY A 88 -6.98 -0.41 1.32
CA GLY A 88 -6.33 0.74 1.91
C GLY A 88 -4.93 0.36 2.35
N VAL A 89 -3.95 1.21 2.09
CA VAL A 89 -2.59 1.01 2.57
C VAL A 89 -2.21 2.17 3.48
N VAL A 90 -1.69 1.86 4.66
CA VAL A 90 -1.29 2.86 5.64
C VAL A 90 0.10 3.36 5.29
N VAL A 91 0.24 4.67 5.20
CA VAL A 91 1.53 5.33 4.96
C VAL A 91 1.76 6.38 6.05
N ASP A 92 3.03 6.63 6.40
CA ASP A 92 3.37 7.57 7.47
C ASP A 92 3.04 9.00 7.08
N ALA A 93 3.25 9.34 5.82
CA ALA A 93 2.94 10.65 5.27
C ALA A 93 2.91 10.57 3.74
N VAL A 94 2.10 11.43 3.14
CA VAL A 94 2.07 11.60 1.69
C VAL A 94 2.88 12.85 1.37
N ASN A 95 3.77 12.77 0.39
CA ASN A 95 4.61 13.90 -0.01
C ASN A 95 4.05 14.65 -1.22
N ALA A 96 4.18 14.08 -2.41
CA ALA A 96 3.87 14.79 -3.64
C ALA A 96 3.61 13.81 -4.79
N VAL A 97 3.04 14.34 -5.86
CA VAL A 97 2.95 13.61 -7.13
C VAL A 97 4.09 14.09 -8.02
N LEU A 98 4.87 13.14 -8.53
CA LEU A 98 6.04 13.42 -9.37
C LEU A 98 5.92 12.70 -10.70
N ASP A 99 6.45 13.36 -11.74
CA ASP A 99 6.65 12.73 -13.04
C ASP A 99 8.03 12.06 -13.03
N ILE A 100 8.08 10.77 -13.31
CA ILE A 100 9.35 10.05 -13.41
C ILE A 100 9.41 9.42 -14.81
N PRO A 101 10.29 9.91 -15.68
CA PRO A 101 10.44 9.29 -17.01
C PRO A 101 11.02 7.88 -16.90
N GLY A 102 10.61 7.00 -17.81
CA GLY A 102 11.12 5.63 -17.84
C GLY A 102 12.64 5.54 -17.93
N SER A 103 13.29 6.53 -18.54
CA SER A 103 14.75 6.62 -18.62
C SER A 103 15.42 6.85 -17.26
N GLU A 104 14.67 7.33 -16.26
CA GLU A 104 15.16 7.55 -14.90
C GLU A 104 14.76 6.42 -13.94
N VAL A 105 14.25 5.31 -14.47
CA VAL A 105 13.88 4.14 -13.67
C VAL A 105 14.90 3.04 -13.92
N GLU A 106 15.52 2.57 -12.86
CA GLU A 106 16.46 1.46 -12.88
C GLU A 106 15.78 0.20 -12.34
N PRO A 107 16.24 -1.00 -12.76
CA PRO A 107 15.70 -2.24 -12.21
C PRO A 107 15.98 -2.35 -10.72
N PRO A 108 15.17 -3.12 -9.96
CA PRO A 108 15.43 -3.30 -8.54
C PRO A 108 16.77 -4.01 -8.32
N PRO A 109 17.47 -3.68 -7.23
CA PRO A 109 18.76 -4.32 -6.93
C PRO A 109 18.55 -5.80 -6.60
N ALA A 110 19.52 -6.63 -6.97
CA ALA A 110 19.46 -8.07 -6.73
C ALA A 110 19.54 -8.40 -5.24
N PHE A 111 20.19 -7.53 -4.45
CA PHE A 111 20.30 -7.68 -3.01
C PHE A 111 20.56 -6.30 -2.38
N GLY A 112 20.45 -6.24 -1.05
CA GLY A 112 20.67 -4.99 -0.32
C GLY A 112 19.40 -4.16 -0.14
N ALA A 113 18.29 -4.54 -0.75
CA ALA A 113 17.00 -3.93 -0.46
C ALA A 113 16.46 -4.51 0.85
N SER A 114 15.80 -3.66 1.65
CA SER A 114 15.19 -4.08 2.91
C SER A 114 13.83 -4.78 2.70
N ILE A 115 13.33 -4.84 1.46
CA ILE A 115 12.07 -5.49 1.11
C ILE A 115 12.30 -6.47 -0.03
N ARG A 116 11.35 -7.37 -0.21
CA ARG A 116 11.43 -8.38 -1.27
C ARG A 116 11.34 -7.70 -2.64
N THR A 117 12.14 -8.20 -3.60
CA THR A 117 12.22 -7.59 -4.94
C THR A 117 10.94 -7.73 -5.76
N ASP A 118 10.08 -8.70 -5.46
CA ASP A 118 8.79 -8.84 -6.15
C ASP A 118 7.83 -7.70 -5.82
N PHE A 119 8.06 -6.95 -4.75
CA PHE A 119 7.27 -5.76 -4.41
C PHE A 119 7.78 -4.51 -5.11
N ILE A 120 8.97 -4.56 -5.67
CA ILE A 120 9.63 -3.40 -6.27
C ILE A 120 9.50 -3.47 -7.78
N ARG A 121 8.86 -2.46 -8.37
CA ARG A 121 8.78 -2.30 -9.81
C ARG A 121 10.10 -1.77 -10.36
N GLY A 122 10.76 -0.91 -9.62
CA GLY A 122 12.03 -0.31 -10.01
C GLY A 122 12.48 0.74 -9.01
N MET A 123 13.60 1.37 -9.32
CA MET A 123 14.17 2.47 -8.53
C MET A 123 14.13 3.73 -9.38
N GLY A 124 13.31 4.69 -8.96
CA GLY A 124 13.25 5.98 -9.63
C GLY A 124 14.33 6.91 -9.12
N LYS A 125 14.98 7.63 -10.02
CA LYS A 125 15.99 8.60 -9.64
C LYS A 125 15.38 10.00 -9.64
N VAL A 126 15.36 10.63 -8.48
CA VAL A 126 14.77 11.95 -8.28
C VAL A 126 15.74 12.80 -7.49
N ASN A 127 16.22 13.89 -8.10
CA ASN A 127 17.16 14.83 -7.48
C ASN A 127 18.40 14.15 -6.89
N GLY A 128 18.94 13.16 -7.62
CA GLY A 128 20.13 12.42 -7.17
C GLY A 128 19.88 11.35 -6.12
N LYS A 129 18.64 11.17 -5.71
CA LYS A 129 18.27 10.15 -4.73
C LYS A 129 17.36 9.11 -5.37
N PHE A 130 17.39 7.89 -4.84
CA PHE A 130 16.52 6.83 -5.31
C PHE A 130 15.20 6.81 -4.53
N VAL A 131 14.11 6.59 -5.25
CA VAL A 131 12.78 6.38 -4.70
C VAL A 131 12.37 4.98 -5.11
N ILE A 132 11.90 4.18 -4.16
CA ILE A 132 11.47 2.80 -4.43
C ILE A 132 10.07 2.83 -5.05
N LEU A 133 9.97 2.38 -6.31
CA LEU A 133 8.69 2.28 -7.01
C LEU A 133 8.06 0.94 -6.70
N LEU A 134 6.90 0.96 -6.05
CA LEU A 134 6.20 -0.26 -5.67
C LEU A 134 5.36 -0.81 -6.80
N ASP A 135 5.30 -2.12 -6.89
CA ASP A 135 4.36 -2.84 -7.73
C ASP A 135 3.16 -3.20 -6.86
N VAL A 136 2.11 -2.39 -6.92
CA VAL A 136 0.96 -2.56 -6.02
C VAL A 136 0.20 -3.85 -6.27
N ASP A 137 0.24 -4.40 -7.49
CA ASP A 137 -0.42 -5.65 -7.80
C ASP A 137 0.29 -6.86 -7.17
N HIS A 138 1.56 -6.70 -6.79
CA HIS A 138 2.38 -7.75 -6.19
C HIS A 138 2.68 -7.53 -4.70
N VAL A 139 2.08 -6.52 -4.08
CA VAL A 139 2.24 -6.27 -2.64
C VAL A 139 1.70 -7.45 -1.83
N LEU A 140 0.64 -8.09 -2.31
CA LEU A 140 0.08 -9.30 -1.71
C LEU A 140 0.04 -10.43 -2.74
N ALA A 141 0.34 -11.64 -2.29
CA ALA A 141 0.17 -12.84 -3.09
C ALA A 141 -1.33 -13.22 -3.17
N ALA A 142 -1.69 -14.12 -4.10
CA ALA A 142 -3.07 -14.49 -4.32
C ALA A 142 -3.74 -15.09 -3.08
N ASP A 143 -3.03 -15.95 -2.33
CA ASP A 143 -3.53 -16.54 -1.10
C ASP A 143 -3.71 -15.50 0.01
N GLU A 144 -2.85 -14.48 0.03
CA GLU A 144 -2.99 -13.35 0.96
C GLU A 144 -4.21 -12.49 0.62
N MET A 145 -4.52 -12.34 -0.66
CA MET A 145 -5.75 -11.66 -1.09
C MET A 145 -7.00 -12.42 -0.63
N ASP A 146 -6.98 -13.74 -0.64
CA ASP A 146 -8.10 -14.55 -0.13
C ASP A 146 -8.36 -14.29 1.34
N VAL A 147 -7.31 -14.12 2.14
CA VAL A 147 -7.45 -13.78 3.56
C VAL A 147 -8.15 -12.42 3.71
N LEU A 148 -7.82 -11.44 2.88
CA LEU A 148 -8.46 -10.13 2.91
C LEU A 148 -9.93 -10.20 2.50
N VAL A 149 -10.26 -10.99 1.49
CA VAL A 149 -11.65 -11.17 1.05
C VAL A 149 -12.46 -11.79 2.18
N ASP A 150 -11.93 -12.80 2.85
CA ASP A 150 -12.60 -13.42 4.00
C ASP A 150 -12.81 -12.43 5.14
N ALA A 151 -11.81 -11.58 5.42
CA ALA A 151 -11.93 -10.54 6.44
C ALA A 151 -13.01 -9.53 6.08
N GLN A 152 -13.09 -9.14 4.81
CA GLN A 152 -14.09 -8.21 4.30
C GLN A 152 -15.50 -8.80 4.45
N GLU A 153 -15.70 -10.05 4.10
CA GLU A 153 -16.97 -10.74 4.23
C GLU A 153 -17.38 -10.89 5.68
N SER A 154 -16.45 -11.28 6.55
CA SER A 154 -16.70 -11.42 7.99
C SER A 154 -17.11 -10.09 8.61
N ALA A 155 -16.43 -9.00 8.28
CA ALA A 155 -16.74 -7.67 8.79
C ALA A 155 -18.11 -7.19 8.27
N ALA A 156 -18.42 -7.44 7.00
CA ALA A 156 -19.72 -7.07 6.42
C ALA A 156 -20.87 -7.83 7.10
N THR A 157 -20.66 -9.12 7.41
CA THR A 157 -21.65 -9.94 8.13
C THR A 157 -21.84 -9.45 9.55
N ALA A 158 -20.76 -9.09 10.24
CA ALA A 158 -20.81 -8.61 11.62
C ALA A 158 -21.43 -7.22 11.76
N ALA A 159 -21.43 -6.43 10.69
CA ALA A 159 -21.98 -5.08 10.68
C ALA A 159 -23.51 -5.01 10.53
N VAL A 160 -24.14 -6.14 10.35
CA VAL A 160 -25.61 -6.24 10.20
C VAL A 160 -26.34 -6.21 11.53
#